data_0e306200d3f1ddc211dfab1d61d82247
#
_entry.id   0e306200d3f1ddc211dfab1d61d82247
#
_cell.length_a   1.000
_cell.length_b   1.000
_cell.length_c   1.000
_cell.angle_alpha   90.00
_cell.angle_beta   90.00
_cell.angle_gamma   90.00
#
_symmetry.space_group_name_H-M   'P 1'
#
loop_
_entity.id
_entity.type
_entity.pdbx_description
1 polymer ?
#
loop_
_entity_poly.entity_id
_entity_poly.type
_entity_poly.pdbx_seq_one_letter_code
_entity_poly.pdbx_strand_id
1 'polypeptide(L)'
;MCHVLIIEDEPLLAFDLQDMLSTVGATSFAFAETENQAVSEARLRRPDVITSDVMLREGTGPCAVQTILSEMGPLPVIYITATPDQCEPCEPSSAILAKPVLGVVVRDAFRAVAPHSD
;
A
#
# COMPACT_ATOMS: atom_id res chain seq x y z
N MET A 1 1.64 -16.87 -4.08
CA MET A 1 0.72 -16.16 -3.19
C MET A 1 1.19 -14.73 -2.99
N CYS A 2 0.26 -13.79 -2.91
CA CYS A 2 0.60 -12.39 -2.74
C CYS A 2 -0.28 -11.76 -1.66
N HIS A 3 0.35 -11.37 -0.56
CA HIS A 3 -0.32 -10.71 0.56
C HIS A 3 -0.09 -9.20 0.47
N VAL A 4 -1.17 -8.41 0.49
CA VAL A 4 -1.11 -6.97 0.34
C VAL A 4 -1.56 -6.30 1.64
N LEU A 5 -0.76 -5.36 2.13
CA LEU A 5 -1.18 -4.47 3.21
C LEU A 5 -1.70 -3.18 2.59
N ILE A 6 -2.97 -2.88 2.84
CA ILE A 6 -3.63 -1.67 2.36
C ILE A 6 -3.72 -0.69 3.54
N ILE A 7 -2.96 0.40 3.45
CA ILE A 7 -2.94 1.46 4.46
C ILE A 7 -3.80 2.60 3.92
N GLU A 8 -5.05 2.67 4.38
CA GLU A 8 -6.04 3.61 3.87
C GLU A 8 -7.11 3.84 4.93
N ASP A 9 -7.38 5.10 5.27
CA ASP A 9 -8.38 5.44 6.27
C ASP A 9 -9.79 5.63 5.71
N GLU A 10 -9.98 5.52 4.40
CA GLU A 10 -11.30 5.54 3.76
C GLU A 10 -11.73 4.11 3.44
N PRO A 11 -12.70 3.54 4.18
CA PRO A 11 -13.08 2.13 3.99
C PRO A 11 -13.54 1.79 2.58
N LEU A 12 -14.28 2.70 1.92
CA LEU A 12 -14.76 2.45 0.57
C LEU A 12 -13.62 2.31 -0.43
N LEU A 13 -12.60 3.18 -0.32
CA LEU A 13 -11.44 3.08 -1.19
C LEU A 13 -10.63 1.82 -0.89
N ALA A 14 -10.50 1.46 0.37
CA ALA A 14 -9.79 0.23 0.75
C ALA A 14 -10.46 -1.00 0.12
N PHE A 15 -11.79 -1.08 0.13
CA PHE A 15 -12.52 -2.17 -0.52
C PHE A 15 -12.35 -2.14 -2.04
N ASP A 16 -12.38 -0.96 -2.64
CA ASP A 16 -12.15 -0.83 -4.09
C ASP A 16 -10.76 -1.32 -4.47
N LEU A 17 -9.74 -0.98 -3.68
CA LEU A 17 -8.38 -1.46 -3.91
C LEU A 17 -8.30 -2.98 -3.79
N GLN A 18 -8.96 -3.56 -2.79
CA GLN A 18 -9.01 -5.01 -2.65
C GLN A 18 -9.59 -5.65 -3.90
N ASP A 19 -10.72 -5.14 -4.40
CA ASP A 19 -11.35 -5.67 -5.60
C ASP A 19 -10.42 -5.58 -6.82
N MET A 20 -9.81 -4.40 -7.02
CA MET A 20 -8.89 -4.20 -8.14
C MET A 20 -7.71 -5.16 -8.10
N LEU A 21 -7.10 -5.29 -6.92
CA LEU A 21 -5.86 -6.07 -6.78
C LEU A 21 -6.12 -7.58 -6.79
N SER A 22 -7.30 -8.02 -6.35
CA SER A 22 -7.65 -9.44 -6.40
C SER A 22 -7.78 -9.94 -7.83
N THR A 23 -8.02 -9.06 -8.81
CA THR A 23 -8.08 -9.46 -10.22
C THR A 23 -6.71 -9.61 -10.86
N VAL A 24 -5.63 -9.18 -10.20
CA VAL A 24 -4.28 -9.18 -10.78
C VAL A 24 -3.27 -9.93 -9.90
N GLY A 25 -3.73 -10.85 -9.08
CA GLY A 25 -2.85 -11.80 -8.40
C GLY A 25 -2.73 -11.66 -6.90
N ALA A 26 -3.30 -10.64 -6.28
CA ALA A 26 -3.32 -10.55 -4.83
C ALA A 26 -4.25 -11.63 -4.26
N THR A 27 -3.78 -12.37 -3.25
CA THR A 27 -4.51 -13.51 -2.72
C THR A 27 -4.99 -13.30 -1.29
N SER A 28 -4.41 -12.34 -0.57
CA SER A 28 -4.86 -12.01 0.78
C SER A 28 -4.54 -10.55 1.08
N PHE A 29 -5.27 -9.99 2.05
CA PHE A 29 -5.19 -8.57 2.37
C PHE A 29 -5.21 -8.36 3.88
N ALA A 30 -4.49 -7.33 4.33
CA ALA A 30 -4.65 -6.73 5.64
C ALA A 30 -4.96 -5.25 5.44
N PHE A 31 -5.67 -4.65 6.38
CA PHE A 31 -6.10 -3.26 6.30
C PHE A 31 -5.62 -2.50 7.52
N ALA A 32 -5.20 -1.27 7.32
CA ALA A 32 -4.81 -0.38 8.40
C ALA A 32 -5.30 1.03 8.12
N GLU A 33 -5.82 1.70 9.14
CA GLU A 33 -6.33 3.07 9.02
C GLU A 33 -5.41 4.10 9.68
N THR A 34 -4.45 3.62 10.47
CA THR A 34 -3.50 4.49 11.18
C THR A 34 -2.09 3.96 11.02
N GLU A 35 -1.12 4.81 11.35
CA GLU A 35 0.29 4.43 11.32
C GLU A 35 0.56 3.22 12.22
N ASN A 36 0.04 3.23 13.46
CA ASN A 36 0.26 2.15 14.40
C ASN A 36 -0.36 0.84 13.93
N GLN A 37 -1.56 0.88 13.37
CA GLN A 37 -2.21 -0.31 12.84
C GLN A 37 -1.41 -0.90 11.67
N ALA A 38 -0.86 -0.04 10.82
CA ALA A 38 -0.09 -0.49 9.67
C ALA A 38 1.14 -1.30 10.11
N VAL A 39 1.87 -0.78 11.09
CA VAL A 39 3.04 -1.47 11.63
C VAL A 39 2.64 -2.78 12.28
N SER A 40 1.57 -2.78 13.09
CA SER A 40 1.07 -3.99 13.74
C SER A 40 0.66 -5.07 12.74
N GLU A 41 -0.07 -4.69 11.69
CA GLU A 41 -0.51 -5.64 10.67
C GLU A 41 0.65 -6.23 9.89
N ALA A 42 1.67 -5.42 9.59
CA ALA A 42 2.87 -5.90 8.92
C ALA A 42 3.63 -6.90 9.79
N ARG A 43 3.68 -6.67 11.10
CA ARG A 43 4.33 -7.58 12.04
C ARG A 43 3.59 -8.90 12.18
N LEU A 44 2.25 -8.86 12.12
CA LEU A 44 1.43 -10.07 12.19
C LEU A 44 1.66 -10.95 10.96
N ARG A 45 1.80 -10.35 9.81
CA ARG A 45 2.07 -11.06 8.57
C ARG A 45 2.80 -10.14 7.61
N ARG A 46 4.02 -10.51 7.23
CA ARG A 46 4.83 -9.73 6.30
C ARG A 46 4.11 -9.59 4.95
N PRO A 47 3.84 -8.36 4.48
CA PRO A 47 3.22 -8.18 3.18
C PRO A 47 4.22 -8.40 2.04
N ASP A 48 3.71 -8.77 0.88
CA ASP A 48 4.51 -8.83 -0.34
C ASP A 48 4.50 -7.49 -1.08
N VAL A 49 3.42 -6.73 -0.91
CA VAL A 49 3.26 -5.38 -1.48
C VAL A 49 2.50 -4.53 -0.48
N ILE A 50 2.85 -3.25 -0.40
CA ILE A 50 2.14 -2.27 0.42
C ILE A 50 1.52 -1.23 -0.50
N THR A 51 0.22 -0.94 -0.33
CA THR A 51 -0.40 0.26 -0.88
C THR A 51 -0.69 1.20 0.27
N SER A 52 -0.40 2.50 0.12
CA SER A 52 -0.53 3.44 1.24
C SER A 52 -0.98 4.81 0.79
N ASP A 53 -1.93 5.38 1.52
CA ASP A 53 -2.20 6.81 1.46
C ASP A 53 -1.05 7.53 2.19
N VAL A 54 -0.89 8.82 1.91
CA VAL A 54 0.11 9.67 2.57
C VAL A 54 -0.42 10.17 3.91
N MET A 55 -1.62 10.77 3.90
CA MET A 55 -2.22 11.33 5.12
C MET A 55 -3.23 10.35 5.68
N LEU A 56 -3.02 9.95 6.93
CA LEU A 56 -3.92 9.03 7.63
C LEU A 56 -4.65 9.77 8.74
N ARG A 57 -5.69 9.13 9.28
CA ARG A 57 -6.43 9.67 10.42
C ARG A 57 -5.51 9.94 11.61
N GLU A 58 -4.54 9.07 11.83
CA GLU A 58 -3.50 9.25 12.84
C GLU A 58 -2.16 8.85 12.24
N GLY A 59 -1.21 9.78 12.20
CA GLY A 59 0.09 9.56 11.60
C GLY A 59 0.07 9.69 10.10
N THR A 60 1.09 9.17 9.44
CA THR A 60 1.21 9.21 7.99
C THR A 60 1.61 7.85 7.43
N GLY A 61 1.24 7.62 6.16
CA GLY A 61 1.64 6.42 5.44
C GLY A 61 3.15 6.29 5.32
N PRO A 62 3.86 7.34 4.88
CA PRO A 62 5.32 7.27 4.75
C PRO A 62 6.04 6.93 6.06
N CYS A 63 5.59 7.45 7.20
CA CYS A 63 6.18 7.09 8.49
C CYS A 63 5.97 5.61 8.81
N ALA A 64 4.75 5.10 8.57
CA ALA A 64 4.46 3.68 8.76
C ALA A 64 5.33 2.81 7.86
N VAL A 65 5.43 3.18 6.59
CA VAL A 65 6.22 2.45 5.60
C VAL A 65 7.70 2.43 6.00
N GLN A 66 8.26 3.57 6.43
CA GLN A 66 9.64 3.61 6.86
C GLN A 66 9.92 2.67 8.01
N THR A 67 9.02 2.62 9.00
CA THR A 67 9.15 1.69 10.12
C THR A 67 9.10 0.24 9.63
N ILE A 68 8.14 -0.09 8.78
CA ILE A 68 7.99 -1.44 8.24
C ILE A 68 9.24 -1.86 7.47
N LEU A 69 9.73 -1.00 6.56
CA LEU A 69 10.91 -1.31 5.76
C LEU A 69 12.17 -1.45 6.61
N SER A 70 12.29 -0.65 7.68
CA SER A 70 13.44 -0.76 8.57
C SER A 70 13.47 -2.09 9.32
N GLU A 71 12.29 -2.68 9.60
CA GLU A 71 12.18 -3.96 10.30
C GLU A 71 12.27 -5.16 9.36
N MET A 72 11.74 -5.04 8.15
CA MET A 72 11.53 -6.17 7.26
C MET A 72 12.38 -6.18 6.00
N GLY A 73 13.11 -5.08 5.75
CA GLY A 73 13.86 -4.91 4.51
C GLY A 73 13.00 -4.39 3.38
N PRO A 74 13.55 -4.30 2.16
CA PRO A 74 12.84 -3.70 1.03
C PRO A 74 11.59 -4.47 0.65
N LEU A 75 10.51 -3.72 0.40
CA LEU A 75 9.23 -4.23 -0.09
C LEU A 75 8.70 -3.26 -1.14
N PRO A 76 7.98 -3.74 -2.16
CA PRO A 76 7.30 -2.83 -3.09
C PRO A 76 6.25 -1.99 -2.39
N VAL A 77 6.26 -0.68 -2.64
CA VAL A 77 5.32 0.27 -2.04
C VAL A 77 4.70 1.12 -3.14
N ILE A 78 3.37 1.17 -3.17
CA ILE A 78 2.62 2.03 -4.08
C ILE A 78 1.86 3.04 -3.23
N TYR A 79 2.22 4.32 -3.33
CA TYR A 79 1.46 5.38 -2.67
C TYR A 79 0.30 5.81 -3.55
N ILE A 80 -0.86 5.98 -2.94
CA ILE A 80 -2.08 6.44 -3.61
C ILE A 80 -2.62 7.60 -2.80
N THR A 81 -2.50 8.83 -3.33
CA THR A 81 -2.74 10.02 -2.53
C THR A 81 -3.42 11.13 -3.34
N ALA A 82 -4.24 11.94 -2.65
CA ALA A 82 -4.82 13.15 -3.25
C ALA A 82 -3.78 14.27 -3.39
N THR A 83 -2.64 14.17 -2.69
CA THR A 83 -1.60 15.19 -2.68
C THR A 83 -0.24 14.58 -3.01
N PRO A 84 -0.04 14.12 -4.28
CA PRO A 84 1.23 13.45 -4.63
C PRO A 84 2.45 14.35 -4.48
N ASP A 85 2.30 15.67 -4.64
CA ASP A 85 3.38 16.62 -4.47
C ASP A 85 3.87 16.74 -3.02
N GLN A 86 3.03 16.29 -2.06
CA GLN A 86 3.34 16.37 -0.64
C GLN A 86 3.78 15.04 -0.06
N CYS A 87 4.10 14.09 -0.92
CA CYS A 87 4.57 12.78 -0.50
C CYS A 87 6.06 12.86 -0.15
N GLU A 88 6.35 13.36 1.06
CA GLU A 88 7.71 13.43 1.58
C GLU A 88 7.74 12.98 3.04
N PRO A 89 8.64 12.05 3.40
CA PRO A 89 9.46 11.27 2.48
C PRO A 89 8.69 10.06 1.93
N CYS A 90 8.68 9.90 0.61
CA CYS A 90 8.06 8.74 -0.03
C CYS A 90 9.09 7.78 -0.61
N GLU A 91 10.31 7.88 -0.19
CA GLU A 91 11.37 6.97 -0.58
C GLU A 91 11.63 5.94 0.52
N PRO A 92 11.89 4.69 0.17
CA PRO A 92 11.79 4.17 -1.18
C PRO A 92 10.34 3.86 -1.58
N SER A 93 9.97 4.17 -2.82
CA SER A 93 8.65 3.83 -3.35
C SER A 93 8.79 3.24 -4.74
N SER A 94 7.84 2.37 -5.11
CA SER A 94 7.79 1.79 -6.44
C SER A 94 6.95 2.64 -7.39
N ALA A 95 5.91 3.29 -6.86
CA ALA A 95 5.05 4.18 -7.63
C ALA A 95 4.32 5.14 -6.70
N ILE A 96 3.97 6.31 -7.23
CA ILE A 96 3.13 7.30 -6.53
C ILE A 96 1.99 7.65 -7.49
N LEU A 97 0.76 7.31 -7.11
CA LEU A 97 -0.43 7.52 -7.93
C LEU A 97 -1.33 8.59 -7.31
N ALA A 98 -1.87 9.45 -8.15
CA ALA A 98 -2.77 10.51 -7.71
C ALA A 98 -4.22 10.03 -7.64
N LYS A 99 -4.95 10.45 -6.61
CA LYS A 99 -6.41 10.24 -6.52
C LYS A 99 -7.13 11.28 -7.36
N PRO A 100 -8.28 10.95 -7.95
CA PRO A 100 -8.90 9.64 -7.99
C PRO A 100 -8.14 8.70 -8.95
N VAL A 101 -7.98 7.44 -8.54
CA VAL A 101 -7.24 6.48 -9.36
C VAL A 101 -8.17 5.69 -10.26
N LEU A 102 -7.71 5.42 -11.48
CA LEU A 102 -8.37 4.50 -12.38
C LEU A 102 -7.89 3.08 -12.08
N GLY A 103 -8.81 2.11 -12.12
CA GLY A 103 -8.47 0.74 -11.84
C GLY A 103 -7.34 0.19 -12.71
N VAL A 104 -7.32 0.57 -13.99
CA VAL A 104 -6.26 0.11 -14.90
C VAL A 104 -4.88 0.61 -14.45
N VAL A 105 -4.79 1.85 -13.96
CA VAL A 105 -3.52 2.44 -13.50
C VAL A 105 -3.03 1.71 -12.26
N VAL A 106 -3.92 1.45 -11.30
CA VAL A 106 -3.58 0.72 -10.07
C VAL A 106 -3.12 -0.70 -10.41
N ARG A 107 -3.87 -1.40 -11.25
CA ARG A 107 -3.53 -2.78 -11.62
C ARG A 107 -2.19 -2.86 -12.36
N ASP A 108 -1.92 -1.91 -13.27
CA ASP A 108 -0.65 -1.89 -13.99
C ASP A 108 0.53 -1.64 -13.05
N ALA A 109 0.39 -0.69 -12.12
CA ALA A 109 1.43 -0.41 -11.13
C ALA A 109 1.69 -1.64 -10.26
N PHE A 110 0.63 -2.32 -9.84
CA PHE A 110 0.74 -3.53 -9.02
C PHE A 110 1.45 -4.65 -9.78
N ARG A 111 1.05 -4.91 -11.02
CA ARG A 111 1.68 -5.96 -11.84
C ARG A 111 3.17 -5.72 -12.04
N ALA A 112 3.58 -4.46 -12.11
CA ALA A 112 4.98 -4.12 -12.33
C ALA A 112 5.87 -4.49 -11.14
N VAL A 113 5.31 -4.57 -9.93
CA VAL A 113 6.11 -4.72 -8.72
C VAL A 113 5.77 -5.97 -7.90
N ALA A 114 4.59 -6.55 -8.10
CA ALA A 114 4.16 -7.70 -7.33
C ALA A 114 4.99 -8.95 -7.68
N PRO A 115 5.23 -9.84 -6.71
CA PRO A 115 5.89 -11.09 -7.00
C PRO A 115 5.01 -11.93 -7.91
N HIS A 116 5.61 -12.52 -8.94
CA HIS A 116 4.91 -13.41 -9.86
C HIS A 116 4.98 -14.84 -9.31
N SER A 117 3.82 -15.50 -9.26
CA SER A 117 3.79 -16.92 -8.94
C SER A 117 3.87 -17.71 -10.26
N ASP A 118 4.89 -18.46 -10.39
CA ASP A 118 5.05 -19.36 -11.53
C ASP A 118 4.40 -20.71 -11.26
#